data_64a3c0199f69ed0d0ef92ddb54b242db
#
_entry.id   64a3c0199f69ed0d0ef92ddb54b242db
#
_cell.length_a   1.000
_cell.length_b   1.000
_cell.length_c   1.000
_cell.angle_alpha   90.00
_cell.angle_beta   90.00
_cell.angle_gamma   90.00
#
_symmetry.space_group_name_H-M   'P 1'
#
loop_
_entity.id
_entity.type
_entity.pdbx_description
1 polymer ?
#
loop_
_entity_poly.entity_id
_entity_poly.type
_entity_poly.pdbx_seq_one_letter_code
_entity_poly.pdbx_strand_id
1 'polypeptide(L)' 'PVAAICHGIQVLTAANVLQGRKLTAYPAVGPDISLAGGTYVALEPTEAMTDGNLVTSPAWPGNTAILQQFLKLLM' A
#
# COMPACT_ATOMS: atom_id res chain seq x y z
N PRO A 1 -7.94 10.38 -1.48
CA PRO A 1 -7.12 9.20 -1.80
C PRO A 1 -5.70 9.31 -1.26
N VAL A 2 -5.13 8.16 -0.94
CA VAL A 2 -3.78 8.06 -0.39
C VAL A 2 -3.00 7.00 -1.17
N ALA A 3 -1.74 7.29 -1.47
CA ALA A 3 -0.85 6.32 -2.09
C ALA A 3 0.40 6.14 -1.20
N ALA A 4 0.82 4.90 -1.02
CA ALA A 4 2.03 4.59 -0.27
C ALA A 4 2.82 3.49 -0.97
N ILE A 5 4.12 3.65 -1.05
CA ILE A 5 5.00 2.71 -1.73
C ILE A 5 6.15 2.31 -0.83
N CYS A 6 6.57 1.04 -0.94
CA CYS A 6 7.75 0.51 -0.28
C CYS A 6 7.63 0.65 1.25
N HIS A 7 8.51 1.41 1.89
CA HIS A 7 8.48 1.68 3.32
C HIS A 7 7.50 2.81 3.72
N GLY A 8 6.90 3.50 2.73
CA GLY A 8 5.95 4.57 3.02
C GLY A 8 4.76 4.15 3.85
N ILE A 9 4.44 2.84 3.84
CA ILE A 9 3.36 2.29 4.64
C ILE A 9 3.58 2.49 6.15
N GLN A 10 4.83 2.65 6.58
CA GLN A 10 5.13 2.86 7.99
C GLN A 10 4.53 4.16 8.53
N VAL A 11 4.36 5.17 7.69
CA VAL A 11 3.65 6.39 8.06
C VAL A 11 2.20 6.08 8.43
N LEU A 12 1.56 5.21 7.63
CA LEU A 12 0.17 4.84 7.85
C LEU A 12 0.01 3.91 9.06
N THR A 13 0.99 3.03 9.32
CA THR A 13 0.98 2.22 10.55
C THR A 13 1.05 3.12 11.78
N ALA A 14 1.93 4.12 11.75
CA ALA A 14 2.06 5.07 12.84
C ALA A 14 0.79 5.91 13.05
N ALA A 15 0.08 6.22 11.96
CA ALA A 15 -1.18 6.96 12.02
C ALA A 15 -2.37 6.12 12.48
N ASN A 16 -2.21 4.80 12.62
CA ASN A 16 -3.24 3.88 13.09
C ASN A 16 -4.50 3.88 12.21
N VAL A 17 -4.32 3.84 10.89
CA VAL A 17 -5.42 3.93 9.93
C VAL A 17 -5.58 2.68 9.07
N LEU A 18 -4.94 1.57 9.44
CA LEU A 18 -4.92 0.36 8.62
C LEU A 18 -5.90 -0.73 9.04
N GLN A 19 -6.66 -0.57 10.11
CA GLN A 19 -7.58 -1.61 10.57
C GLN A 19 -8.59 -1.95 9.45
N GLY A 20 -8.66 -3.25 9.15
CA GLY A 20 -9.60 -3.75 8.15
C GLY A 20 -9.22 -3.48 6.70
N ARG A 21 -8.07 -2.88 6.44
CA ARG A 21 -7.61 -2.56 5.09
C ARG A 21 -6.76 -3.69 4.51
N LYS A 22 -6.85 -3.86 3.19
CA LYS A 22 -5.96 -4.76 2.44
C LYS A 22 -4.95 -3.91 1.70
N LEU A 23 -3.68 -4.23 1.85
CA LEU A 23 -2.63 -3.43 1.24
C LEU A 23 -1.34 -4.21 1.08
N THR A 24 -0.42 -3.65 0.31
CA THR A 24 0.90 -4.19 0.12
C THR A 24 1.97 -3.18 0.52
N ALA A 25 3.21 -3.63 0.60
CA ALA A 25 4.36 -2.81 0.95
C ALA A 25 5.64 -3.56 0.61
N TYR A 26 6.79 -2.95 0.88
CA TYR A 26 8.05 -3.68 0.85
C TYR A 26 7.92 -4.90 1.78
N PRO A 27 8.34 -6.11 1.33
CA PRO A 27 8.05 -7.33 2.10
C PRO A 27 8.51 -7.30 3.56
N ALA A 28 9.63 -6.65 3.86
CA ALA A 28 10.16 -6.58 5.21
C ALA A 28 9.23 -5.85 6.19
N VAL A 29 8.33 -4.99 5.70
CA VAL A 29 7.38 -4.27 6.55
C VAL A 29 5.98 -4.89 6.52
N GLY A 30 5.81 -6.03 5.86
CA GLY A 30 4.56 -6.78 5.90
C GLY A 30 4.07 -7.07 7.31
N PRO A 31 4.94 -7.54 8.24
CA PRO A 31 4.53 -7.76 9.62
C PRO A 31 3.97 -6.52 10.31
N ASP A 32 4.47 -5.34 9.98
CA ASP A 32 3.96 -4.07 10.55
C ASP A 32 2.50 -3.85 10.18
N ILE A 33 2.12 -4.20 8.94
CA ILE A 33 0.74 -4.10 8.48
C ILE A 33 -0.16 -5.00 9.30
N SER A 34 0.25 -6.25 9.51
CA SER A 34 -0.54 -7.22 10.28
C SER A 34 -0.71 -6.76 11.73
N LEU A 35 0.36 -6.27 12.34
CA LEU A 35 0.31 -5.74 13.72
C LEU A 35 -0.59 -4.52 13.83
N ALA A 36 -0.71 -3.74 12.77
CA ALA A 36 -1.57 -2.56 12.74
C ALA A 36 -3.03 -2.88 12.39
N GLY A 37 -3.39 -4.16 12.25
CA GLY A 37 -4.76 -4.59 11.97
C GLY A 37 -5.13 -4.67 10.50
N GLY A 38 -4.17 -4.46 9.60
CA GLY A 38 -4.38 -4.62 8.17
C GLY A 38 -4.08 -6.04 7.68
N THR A 39 -4.37 -6.29 6.42
CA THR A 39 -4.05 -7.54 5.75
C THR A 39 -2.96 -7.28 4.71
N TYR A 40 -1.79 -7.85 4.90
CA TYR A 40 -0.70 -7.74 3.94
C TYR A 40 -0.95 -8.67 2.75
N VAL A 41 -0.90 -8.10 1.55
CA VAL A 41 -1.04 -8.85 0.30
C VAL A 41 0.32 -8.85 -0.41
N ALA A 42 0.89 -10.02 -0.63
CA ALA A 42 2.18 -10.13 -1.33
C ALA A 42 1.97 -9.93 -2.83
N LEU A 43 2.58 -8.89 -3.37
CA LEU A 43 2.54 -8.59 -4.80
C LEU A 43 3.95 -8.59 -5.37
N GLU A 44 4.04 -8.71 -6.69
CA GLU A 44 5.30 -8.50 -7.40
C GLU A 44 5.73 -7.04 -7.29
N PRO A 45 7.04 -6.74 -7.35
CA PRO A 45 7.51 -5.35 -7.23
C PRO A 45 6.92 -4.37 -8.26
N THR A 46 6.47 -4.89 -9.41
CA THR A 46 5.92 -4.06 -10.49
C THR A 46 4.41 -3.82 -10.35
N GLU A 47 3.79 -4.42 -9.35
CA GLU A 47 2.34 -4.38 -9.19
C GLU A 47 1.92 -3.36 -8.14
N ALA A 48 0.66 -2.96 -8.19
CA ALA A 48 0.02 -2.11 -7.19
C ALA A 48 -1.39 -2.61 -6.95
N MET A 49 -1.97 -2.24 -5.82
CA MET A 49 -3.36 -2.59 -5.51
C MET A 49 -4.09 -1.40 -4.90
N THR A 50 -5.40 -1.41 -5.11
CA THR A 50 -6.30 -0.38 -4.57
C THR A 50 -7.30 -1.04 -3.62
N ASP A 51 -7.44 -0.46 -2.43
CA ASP A 51 -8.50 -0.82 -1.49
C ASP A 51 -9.20 0.49 -1.08
N GLY A 52 -10.40 0.72 -1.61
CA GLY A 52 -11.12 1.95 -1.38
C GLY A 52 -10.33 3.15 -1.91
N ASN A 53 -9.91 4.04 -1.02
CA ASN A 53 -9.14 5.23 -1.36
C ASN A 53 -7.64 5.08 -1.13
N LEU A 54 -7.17 3.85 -0.87
CA LEU A 54 -5.76 3.57 -0.58
C LEU A 54 -5.14 2.77 -1.71
N VAL A 55 -4.06 3.27 -2.28
CA VAL A 55 -3.28 2.57 -3.32
C VAL A 55 -1.90 2.29 -2.78
N THR A 56 -1.44 1.04 -2.92
CA THR A 56 -0.13 0.64 -2.40
C THR A 56 0.64 -0.22 -3.40
N SER A 57 1.96 -0.18 -3.30
CA SER A 57 2.87 -0.98 -4.13
C SER A 57 4.10 -1.36 -3.31
N PRO A 58 4.73 -2.52 -3.60
CA PRO A 58 5.88 -2.98 -2.81
C PRO A 58 7.14 -2.15 -2.99
N ALA A 59 7.42 -1.67 -4.19
CA ALA A 59 8.72 -1.07 -4.47
C ALA A 59 8.66 -0.14 -5.70
N TRP A 60 9.76 0.59 -5.93
CA TRP A 60 9.84 1.58 -7.02
C TRP A 60 9.53 1.03 -8.43
N PRO A 61 9.77 -0.26 -8.77
CA PRO A 61 9.32 -0.78 -10.08
C PRO A 61 7.82 -0.71 -10.27
N GLY A 62 7.04 -0.57 -9.19
CA GLY A 62 5.60 -0.39 -9.23
C GLY A 62 5.14 1.05 -9.42
N ASN A 63 6.04 2.01 -9.62
CA ASN A 63 5.67 3.42 -9.74
C ASN A 63 4.63 3.66 -10.83
N THR A 64 4.78 3.04 -11.99
CA THR A 64 3.79 3.18 -13.07
C THR A 64 2.42 2.67 -12.65
N ALA A 65 2.37 1.47 -12.09
CA ALA A 65 1.10 0.87 -11.66
C ALA A 65 0.43 1.68 -10.55
N ILE A 66 1.19 2.12 -9.55
CA ILE A 66 0.62 2.87 -8.44
C ILE A 66 0.08 4.23 -8.90
N LEU A 67 0.78 4.91 -9.79
CA LEU A 67 0.34 6.19 -10.30
C LEU A 67 -0.90 6.05 -11.19
N GLN A 68 -0.97 5.00 -12.02
CA GLN A 68 -2.16 4.73 -12.82
C GLN A 68 -3.40 4.52 -11.96
N GLN A 69 -3.26 3.72 -10.91
CA GLN A 69 -4.39 3.45 -10.01
C GLN A 69 -4.75 4.68 -9.16
N PHE A 70 -3.76 5.43 -8.73
CA PHE A 70 -4.00 6.65 -7.94
C PHE A 70 -4.75 7.69 -8.78
N LEU A 71 -4.35 7.89 -10.04
CA LEU A 71 -5.04 8.83 -10.94
C LEU A 71 -6.51 8.48 -11.09
N LYS A 72 -6.86 7.20 -11.15
CA LYS A 72 -8.26 6.79 -11.25
C LYS A 72 -9.08 7.26 -10.06
N LEU A 73 -8.48 7.32 -8.88
CA LEU A 73 -9.17 7.80 -7.68
C LEU A 73 -9.38 9.30 -7.69
N LEU A 74 -8.58 10.03 -8.45
CA LEU A 74 -8.66 11.49 -8.56
C LEU A 74 -9.63 11.96 -9.64
N MET A 75 -10.07 11.08 -10.51
CA MET A 75 -10.92 11.41 -11.66
C MET A 75 -12.40 11.36 -11.34
#